data_bb45410c8b294a7530a0236e2986e17a
#
_entry.id   bb45410c8b294a7530a0236e2986e17a
#
_cell.length_a   1.000
_cell.length_b   1.000
_cell.length_c   1.000
_cell.angle_alpha   90.00
_cell.angle_beta   90.00
_cell.angle_gamma   90.00
#
_symmetry.space_group_name_H-M   'P 1'
#
loop_
_entity.id
_entity.type
_entity.pdbx_description
1 polymer ?
#
loop_
_entity_poly.entity_id
_entity_poly.type
_entity_poly.pdbx_seq_one_letter_code
_entity_poly.pdbx_strand_id
1 'polypeptide(L)'
;YKLPVFHMTGSLCYAAGETVDVSSKITADSVLDGDLTSNIKYSLEKTVNTQAAGEYPIEFRVMDSGGNTVYLKTQISISDKSYAGIDVKLKDYLIYLSVGDAFDPNAYFDSADKEGELTVQSNVNTAKAGSYYVDYIVNAGAISGKSRLVVVVQ
;
A
#
# COMPACT_ATOMS: atom_id res chain seq x y z
N TYR A 1 -11.48 7.07 23.91
CA TYR A 1 -10.11 6.76 23.57
C TYR A 1 -10.00 6.19 22.16
N LYS A 2 -9.03 6.63 21.38
CA LYS A 2 -8.83 6.18 20.00
C LYS A 2 -7.44 5.54 19.82
N LEU A 3 -7.41 4.43 19.09
CA LEU A 3 -6.18 3.75 18.75
C LEU A 3 -5.35 4.55 17.73
N PRO A 4 -4.04 4.31 17.66
CA PRO A 4 -3.22 4.85 16.59
C PRO A 4 -3.73 4.43 15.20
N VAL A 5 -3.48 5.27 14.20
CA VAL A 5 -3.90 5.04 12.82
C VAL A 5 -2.70 5.16 11.89
N PHE A 6 -2.54 4.20 11.01
CA PHE A 6 -1.57 4.25 9.91
C PHE A 6 -2.15 5.03 8.74
N HIS A 7 -1.27 5.74 8.03
CA HIS A 7 -1.53 6.37 6.74
C HIS A 7 -0.42 5.97 5.77
N MET A 8 -0.72 5.90 4.49
CA MET A 8 0.30 5.67 3.47
C MET A 8 0.35 6.83 2.49
N THR A 9 1.56 7.28 2.18
CA THR A 9 1.83 8.40 1.28
C THR A 9 2.25 7.94 -0.11
N GLY A 10 2.40 6.65 -0.30
CA GLY A 10 2.79 6.03 -1.56
C GLY A 10 2.56 4.54 -1.53
N SER A 11 2.72 3.93 -2.68
CA SER A 11 2.57 2.51 -2.89
C SER A 11 3.87 1.76 -2.57
N LEU A 12 3.77 0.54 -2.04
CA LEU A 12 4.90 -0.38 -1.86
C LEU A 12 5.13 -1.24 -3.10
N CYS A 13 4.98 -0.63 -4.29
CA CYS A 13 5.22 -1.26 -5.57
C CYS A 13 6.52 -0.74 -6.17
N TYR A 14 7.37 -1.65 -6.60
CA TYR A 14 8.68 -1.36 -7.18
C TYR A 14 8.91 -2.27 -8.39
N ALA A 15 9.57 -1.77 -9.42
CA ALA A 15 10.06 -2.61 -10.49
C ALA A 15 11.39 -3.26 -10.06
N ALA A 16 11.69 -4.45 -10.59
CA ALA A 16 12.93 -5.14 -10.30
C ALA A 16 14.13 -4.23 -10.61
N GLY A 17 15.08 -4.13 -9.68
CA GLY A 17 16.24 -3.26 -9.75
C GLY A 17 16.07 -1.90 -9.08
N GLU A 18 14.86 -1.50 -8.73
CA GLU A 18 14.63 -0.26 -7.98
C GLU A 18 15.01 -0.41 -6.51
N THR A 19 15.37 0.71 -5.88
CA THR A 19 15.59 0.75 -4.43
C THR A 19 14.25 0.70 -3.71
N VAL A 20 14.12 -0.22 -2.76
CA VAL A 20 12.92 -0.34 -1.91
C VAL A 20 13.11 0.52 -0.67
N ASP A 21 12.25 1.51 -0.51
CA ASP A 21 12.22 2.40 0.66
C ASP A 21 10.81 2.37 1.27
N VAL A 22 10.64 1.52 2.29
CA VAL A 22 9.36 1.33 2.95
C VAL A 22 9.04 2.48 3.89
N SER A 23 10.03 2.96 4.63
CA SER A 23 9.82 3.94 5.69
C SER A 23 9.29 5.28 5.19
N SER A 24 9.61 5.68 3.96
CA SER A 24 9.13 6.93 3.38
C SER A 24 7.66 6.88 2.92
N LYS A 25 7.05 5.69 2.93
CA LYS A 25 5.70 5.46 2.38
C LYS A 25 4.62 5.37 3.44
N ILE A 26 4.97 5.38 4.72
CA ILE A 26 4.02 5.15 5.80
C ILE A 26 4.24 6.13 6.95
N THR A 27 3.12 6.61 7.51
CA THR A 27 3.08 7.45 8.70
C THR A 27 2.07 6.89 9.68
N ALA A 28 2.12 7.35 10.92
CA ALA A 28 1.13 7.02 11.93
C ALA A 28 0.93 8.20 12.88
N ASP A 29 -0.28 8.29 13.40
CA ASP A 29 -0.62 9.27 14.42
C ASP A 29 -1.67 8.72 15.39
N SER A 30 -1.85 9.42 16.50
CA SER A 30 -2.93 9.15 17.44
C SER A 30 -3.45 10.45 18.04
N VAL A 31 -4.67 10.40 18.52
CA VAL A 31 -5.26 11.54 19.27
C VAL A 31 -4.46 11.79 20.54
N LEU A 32 -3.96 10.72 21.17
CA LEU A 32 -3.21 10.82 22.42
C LEU A 32 -1.84 11.49 22.26
N ASP A 33 -1.08 11.10 21.24
CA ASP A 33 0.35 11.43 21.11
C ASP A 33 0.69 12.32 19.90
N GLY A 34 -0.24 12.52 18.97
CA GLY A 34 0.05 13.17 17.70
C GLY A 34 0.84 12.27 16.77
N ASP A 35 1.90 12.77 16.16
CA ASP A 35 2.72 12.03 15.21
C ASP A 35 3.50 10.91 15.89
N LEU A 36 3.29 9.68 15.42
CA LEU A 36 3.95 8.46 15.89
C LEU A 36 4.82 7.81 14.81
N THR A 37 5.08 8.50 13.71
CA THR A 37 5.79 7.91 12.55
C THR A 37 7.14 7.33 12.92
N SER A 38 7.92 8.00 13.81
CA SER A 38 9.21 7.50 14.26
C SER A 38 9.12 6.24 15.12
N ASN A 39 7.94 5.90 15.62
CA ASN A 39 7.70 4.72 16.45
C ASN A 39 7.25 3.50 15.63
N ILE A 40 7.07 3.65 14.34
CA ILE A 40 6.67 2.54 13.47
C ILE A 40 7.81 1.53 13.39
N LYS A 41 7.46 0.26 13.60
CA LYS A 41 8.33 -0.90 13.40
C LYS A 41 7.71 -1.78 12.34
N TYR A 42 8.50 -2.60 11.67
CA TYR A 42 7.96 -3.61 10.77
C TYR A 42 8.76 -4.92 10.84
N SER A 43 8.12 -5.99 10.41
CA SER A 43 8.73 -7.30 10.25
C SER A 43 8.41 -7.88 8.89
N LEU A 44 9.37 -8.63 8.34
CA LEU A 44 9.26 -9.34 7.07
C LEU A 44 9.36 -10.85 7.34
N GLU A 45 8.57 -11.64 6.63
CA GLU A 45 8.66 -13.11 6.71
C GLU A 45 9.91 -13.65 6.01
N LYS A 46 10.38 -12.95 4.97
CA LYS A 46 11.58 -13.31 4.21
C LYS A 46 12.28 -12.06 3.68
N THR A 47 13.56 -12.19 3.39
CA THR A 47 14.36 -11.10 2.80
C THR A 47 13.83 -10.75 1.41
N VAL A 48 13.66 -9.44 1.14
CA VAL A 48 13.22 -8.96 -0.16
C VAL A 48 14.34 -9.12 -1.20
N ASN A 49 14.04 -9.82 -2.28
CA ASN A 49 14.90 -9.85 -3.46
C ASN A 49 14.44 -8.74 -4.42
N THR A 50 15.21 -7.64 -4.46
CA THR A 50 14.85 -6.48 -5.29
C THR A 50 15.14 -6.69 -6.78
N GLN A 51 15.73 -7.81 -7.17
CA GLN A 51 16.18 -8.06 -8.55
C GLN A 51 15.20 -8.91 -9.38
N ALA A 52 14.17 -9.44 -8.75
CA ALA A 52 13.20 -10.31 -9.42
C ALA A 52 11.78 -10.03 -8.94
N ALA A 53 10.80 -10.32 -9.78
CA ALA A 53 9.39 -10.21 -9.43
C ALA A 53 9.06 -11.09 -8.22
N GLY A 54 8.26 -10.58 -7.31
CA GLY A 54 7.84 -11.31 -6.11
C GLY A 54 6.98 -10.45 -5.20
N GLU A 55 6.27 -11.11 -4.30
CA GLU A 55 5.44 -10.50 -3.27
C GLU A 55 6.00 -10.86 -1.90
N TYR A 56 6.13 -9.86 -1.03
CA TYR A 56 6.76 -10.02 0.27
C TYR A 56 5.84 -9.50 1.37
N PRO A 57 5.21 -10.39 2.15
CA PRO A 57 4.39 -9.97 3.30
C PRO A 57 5.20 -9.12 4.26
N ILE A 58 4.60 -8.01 4.69
CA ILE A 58 5.16 -7.09 5.68
C ILE A 58 4.08 -6.75 6.70
N GLU A 59 4.46 -6.71 7.97
CA GLU A 59 3.58 -6.27 9.04
C GLU A 59 4.18 -5.05 9.72
N PHE A 60 3.48 -3.94 9.66
CA PHE A 60 3.79 -2.74 10.42
C PHE A 60 3.11 -2.77 11.77
N ARG A 61 3.77 -2.22 12.79
CA ARG A 61 3.18 -2.01 14.11
C ARG A 61 3.58 -0.66 14.65
N VAL A 62 2.68 -0.07 15.41
CA VAL A 62 2.94 1.17 16.13
C VAL A 62 2.23 1.11 17.49
N MET A 63 2.90 1.58 18.52
CA MET A 63 2.36 1.63 19.88
C MET A 63 2.31 3.09 20.35
N ASP A 64 1.19 3.47 20.96
CA ASP A 64 1.07 4.79 21.59
C ASP A 64 1.63 4.79 23.02
N SER A 65 1.64 5.95 23.67
CA SER A 65 2.14 6.09 25.05
C SER A 65 1.27 5.37 26.08
N GLY A 66 0.04 5.04 25.73
CA GLY A 66 -0.88 4.27 26.57
C GLY A 66 -0.69 2.77 26.48
N GLY A 67 0.26 2.29 25.67
CA GLY A 67 0.55 0.87 25.48
C GLY A 67 -0.34 0.16 24.46
N ASN A 68 -1.09 0.91 23.66
CA ASN A 68 -1.96 0.33 22.64
C ASN A 68 -1.21 0.17 21.33
N THR A 69 -1.21 -1.05 20.80
CA THR A 69 -0.51 -1.40 19.57
C THR A 69 -1.50 -1.69 18.46
N VAL A 70 -1.24 -1.13 17.28
CA VAL A 70 -1.99 -1.37 16.05
C VAL A 70 -1.06 -1.99 15.01
N TYR A 71 -1.60 -2.91 14.23
CA TYR A 71 -0.87 -3.64 13.19
C TYR A 71 -1.50 -3.36 11.83
N LEU A 72 -0.67 -3.32 10.79
CA LEU A 72 -1.09 -3.28 9.40
C LEU A 72 -0.33 -4.35 8.63
N LYS A 73 -1.06 -5.31 8.08
CA LYS A 73 -0.51 -6.35 7.20
C LYS A 73 -0.74 -5.96 5.76
N THR A 74 0.32 -5.98 4.98
CA THR A 74 0.27 -5.78 3.54
C THR A 74 1.44 -6.49 2.88
N GLN A 75 1.82 -6.07 1.69
CA GLN A 75 2.88 -6.70 0.92
C GLN A 75 3.72 -5.65 0.21
N ILE A 76 5.01 -5.89 0.10
CA ILE A 76 5.88 -5.23 -0.85
C ILE A 76 5.76 -6.00 -2.16
N SER A 77 5.46 -5.30 -3.25
CA SER A 77 5.32 -5.90 -4.58
C SER A 77 6.49 -5.49 -5.46
N ILE A 78 7.28 -6.46 -5.87
CA ILE A 78 8.32 -6.26 -6.88
C ILE A 78 7.80 -6.79 -8.20
N SER A 79 7.71 -5.92 -9.19
CA SER A 79 7.27 -6.26 -10.54
C SER A 79 8.46 -6.51 -11.46
N ASP A 80 8.23 -7.22 -12.55
CA ASP A 80 9.23 -7.38 -13.59
C ASP A 80 9.73 -6.01 -14.09
N LYS A 81 10.94 -5.96 -14.65
CA LYS A 81 11.56 -4.72 -15.19
C LYS A 81 10.70 -4.01 -16.23
N SER A 82 9.84 -4.76 -16.93
CA SER A 82 8.92 -4.19 -17.92
C SER A 82 7.86 -3.28 -17.28
N TYR A 83 7.63 -3.39 -15.96
CA TYR A 83 6.74 -2.52 -15.20
C TYR A 83 7.45 -1.26 -14.71
N ALA A 84 8.17 -0.63 -15.60
CA ALA A 84 8.91 0.60 -15.31
C ALA A 84 8.65 1.66 -16.38
N GLY A 85 8.90 2.92 -16.06
CA GLY A 85 8.82 4.05 -16.96
C GLY A 85 7.55 4.90 -16.83
N ILE A 86 6.52 4.41 -16.15
CA ILE A 86 5.29 5.17 -15.87
C ILE A 86 5.11 5.30 -14.37
N ASP A 87 4.91 6.52 -13.90
CA ASP A 87 4.55 6.81 -12.51
C ASP A 87 3.04 6.90 -12.40
N VAL A 88 2.45 5.98 -11.64
CA VAL A 88 1.00 5.89 -11.42
C VAL A 88 0.68 6.47 -10.06
N LYS A 89 -0.17 7.49 -10.03
CA LYS A 89 -0.61 8.17 -8.81
C LYS A 89 -2.04 7.84 -8.48
N LEU A 90 -2.28 7.58 -7.20
CA LEU A 90 -3.61 7.31 -6.66
C LEU A 90 -4.08 8.47 -5.79
N LYS A 91 -5.39 8.57 -5.59
CA LYS A 91 -6.00 9.55 -4.68
C LYS A 91 -5.70 9.20 -3.22
N ASP A 92 -5.68 7.89 -2.91
CA ASP A 92 -5.31 7.34 -1.62
C ASP A 92 -4.48 6.08 -1.82
N TYR A 93 -3.59 5.78 -0.87
CA TYR A 93 -2.77 4.55 -0.88
C TYR A 93 -3.14 3.58 0.25
N LEU A 94 -3.94 4.04 1.21
CA LEU A 94 -4.50 3.23 2.29
C LEU A 94 -5.86 3.80 2.68
N ILE A 95 -6.88 2.96 2.67
CA ILE A 95 -8.23 3.30 3.13
C ILE A 95 -8.73 2.28 4.13
N TYR A 96 -9.63 2.71 4.99
CA TYR A 96 -10.29 1.89 5.99
C TYR A 96 -11.79 1.84 5.69
N LEU A 97 -12.32 0.63 5.63
CA LEU A 97 -13.75 0.38 5.44
C LEU A 97 -14.29 -0.43 6.60
N SER A 98 -15.59 -0.31 6.85
CA SER A 98 -16.31 -1.21 7.75
C SER A 98 -16.85 -2.40 6.95
N VAL A 99 -17.00 -3.55 7.62
CA VAL A 99 -17.65 -4.71 6.99
C VAL A 99 -19.01 -4.32 6.43
N GLY A 100 -19.25 -4.65 5.18
CA GLY A 100 -20.48 -4.34 4.47
C GLY A 100 -20.52 -3.01 3.74
N ASP A 101 -19.48 -2.18 3.85
CA ASP A 101 -19.39 -0.93 3.11
C ASP A 101 -19.40 -1.16 1.59
N ALA A 102 -19.98 -0.22 0.86
CA ALA A 102 -19.85 -0.18 -0.59
C ALA A 102 -18.43 0.25 -0.96
N PHE A 103 -17.86 -0.35 -1.99
CA PHE A 103 -16.53 -0.05 -2.46
C PHE A 103 -16.46 -0.09 -3.99
N ASP A 104 -15.97 0.99 -4.60
CA ASP A 104 -15.70 1.06 -6.03
C ASP A 104 -14.18 1.13 -6.26
N PRO A 105 -13.55 0.04 -6.77
CA PRO A 105 -12.11 0.04 -7.01
C PRO A 105 -11.66 1.06 -8.06
N ASN A 106 -12.57 1.53 -8.94
CA ASN A 106 -12.22 2.49 -9.98
C ASN A 106 -12.16 3.94 -9.47
N ALA A 107 -12.58 4.20 -8.23
CA ALA A 107 -12.69 5.57 -7.71
C ALA A 107 -11.34 6.17 -7.24
N TYR A 108 -10.27 5.39 -7.16
CA TYR A 108 -9.02 5.81 -6.48
C TYR A 108 -7.85 6.09 -7.43
N PHE A 109 -8.00 5.84 -8.71
CA PHE A 109 -6.99 6.25 -9.68
C PHE A 109 -6.98 7.77 -9.83
N ASP A 110 -5.80 8.38 -9.74
CA ASP A 110 -5.65 9.83 -9.96
C ASP A 110 -5.09 10.11 -11.35
N SER A 111 -3.86 9.71 -11.62
CA SER A 111 -3.18 10.04 -12.87
C SER A 111 -1.98 9.14 -13.13
N ALA A 112 -1.50 9.20 -14.36
CA ALA A 112 -0.22 8.65 -14.76
C ALA A 112 0.57 9.73 -15.52
N ASP A 113 1.89 9.71 -15.40
CA ASP A 113 2.75 10.71 -16.07
C ASP A 113 2.92 10.46 -17.56
N LYS A 114 2.40 9.34 -18.07
CA LYS A 114 2.35 9.01 -19.51
C LYS A 114 1.02 8.36 -19.83
N GLU A 115 0.54 8.58 -21.04
CA GLU A 115 -0.68 7.94 -21.54
C GLU A 115 -0.48 6.45 -21.73
N GLY A 116 -1.52 5.68 -21.41
CA GLY A 116 -1.53 4.24 -21.55
C GLY A 116 -2.87 3.65 -21.17
N GLU A 117 -2.99 2.34 -21.31
CA GLU A 117 -4.19 1.59 -20.94
C GLU A 117 -4.16 1.26 -19.46
N LEU A 118 -5.22 1.66 -18.73
CA LEU A 118 -5.38 1.35 -17.31
C LEU A 118 -6.07 0.01 -17.12
N THR A 119 -5.45 -0.85 -16.32
CA THR A 119 -6.05 -2.09 -15.81
C THR A 119 -6.17 -2.00 -14.29
N VAL A 120 -7.32 -2.36 -13.75
CA VAL A 120 -7.61 -2.36 -12.31
C VAL A 120 -7.88 -3.79 -11.87
N GLN A 121 -7.11 -4.27 -10.89
CA GLN A 121 -7.23 -5.63 -10.33
C GLN A 121 -7.46 -5.53 -8.83
N SER A 122 -8.58 -6.08 -8.34
CA SER A 122 -8.98 -5.99 -6.93
C SER A 122 -9.24 -7.37 -6.35
N ASN A 123 -8.76 -7.61 -5.12
CA ASN A 123 -9.15 -8.77 -4.32
C ASN A 123 -10.04 -8.38 -3.14
N VAL A 124 -10.53 -7.15 -3.08
CA VAL A 124 -11.30 -6.63 -1.94
C VAL A 124 -12.59 -7.42 -1.76
N ASN A 125 -12.82 -7.88 -0.52
CA ASN A 125 -14.06 -8.48 -0.07
C ASN A 125 -14.56 -7.73 1.16
N THR A 126 -15.51 -6.81 0.97
CA THR A 126 -16.03 -5.99 2.07
C THR A 126 -16.92 -6.77 3.03
N ALA A 127 -17.32 -7.99 2.70
CA ALA A 127 -18.11 -8.84 3.59
C ALA A 127 -17.29 -9.44 4.74
N LYS A 128 -15.95 -9.39 4.65
CA LYS A 128 -15.06 -10.01 5.62
C LYS A 128 -13.94 -9.06 6.03
N ALA A 129 -13.74 -8.91 7.33
CA ALA A 129 -12.62 -8.14 7.86
C ALA A 129 -11.28 -8.73 7.40
N GLY A 130 -10.35 -7.87 7.04
CA GLY A 130 -9.04 -8.25 6.58
C GLY A 130 -8.33 -7.12 5.85
N SER A 131 -7.14 -7.42 5.38
CA SER A 131 -6.33 -6.51 4.56
C SER A 131 -6.35 -6.99 3.11
N TYR A 132 -6.69 -6.09 2.22
CA TYR A 132 -6.87 -6.36 0.79
C TYR A 132 -6.12 -5.31 -0.02
N TYR A 133 -6.11 -5.48 -1.33
CA TYR A 133 -5.49 -4.48 -2.21
C TYR A 133 -6.21 -4.35 -3.55
N VAL A 134 -5.96 -3.21 -4.19
CA VAL A 134 -6.32 -2.95 -5.58
C VAL A 134 -5.06 -2.51 -6.30
N ASP A 135 -4.75 -3.16 -7.42
CA ASP A 135 -3.62 -2.80 -8.27
C ASP A 135 -4.10 -1.99 -9.47
N TYR A 136 -3.42 -0.89 -9.72
CA TYR A 136 -3.64 0.01 -10.86
C TYR A 136 -2.42 -0.05 -11.75
N ILE A 137 -2.60 -0.60 -12.94
CA ILE A 137 -1.52 -0.85 -13.89
C ILE A 137 -1.79 -0.03 -15.14
N VAL A 138 -0.81 0.78 -15.56
CA VAL A 138 -0.88 1.54 -16.81
C VAL A 138 0.16 0.98 -17.75
N ASN A 139 -0.28 0.54 -18.94
CA ASN A 139 0.58 0.01 -19.99
C ASN A 139 0.59 0.93 -21.19
N ALA A 140 1.78 1.24 -21.70
CA ALA A 140 2.00 2.06 -22.88
C ALA A 140 3.02 1.42 -23.83
N GLY A 141 2.80 0.15 -24.15
CA GLY A 141 3.71 -0.62 -25.03
C GLY A 141 4.97 -1.06 -24.28
N ALA A 142 6.10 -0.41 -24.57
CA ALA A 142 7.39 -0.80 -23.99
C ALA A 142 7.58 -0.38 -22.52
N ILE A 143 6.74 0.51 -22.03
CA ILE A 143 6.81 1.01 -20.65
C ILE A 143 5.48 0.76 -19.93
N SER A 144 5.54 0.60 -18.62
CA SER A 144 4.37 0.47 -17.76
C SER A 144 4.68 0.95 -16.35
N GLY A 145 3.63 1.01 -15.54
CA GLY A 145 3.75 1.35 -14.12
C GLY A 145 2.63 0.70 -13.34
N LYS A 146 2.85 0.56 -12.04
CA LYS A 146 1.89 -0.05 -11.12
C LYS A 146 1.90 0.69 -9.80
N SER A 147 0.71 0.95 -9.26
CA SER A 147 0.52 1.38 -7.89
C SER A 147 -0.57 0.55 -7.22
N ARG A 148 -0.45 0.38 -5.92
CA ARG A 148 -1.37 -0.44 -5.11
C ARG A 148 -2.03 0.40 -4.05
N LEU A 149 -3.36 0.32 -3.97
CA LEU A 149 -4.15 0.80 -2.85
C LEU A 149 -4.28 -0.34 -1.84
N VAL A 150 -3.95 -0.09 -0.59
CA VAL A 150 -4.22 -1.03 0.52
C VAL A 150 -5.59 -0.70 1.10
N VAL A 151 -6.43 -1.73 1.25
CA VAL A 151 -7.80 -1.59 1.79
C VAL A 151 -7.93 -2.46 3.03
N VAL A 152 -8.18 -1.82 4.16
CA VAL A 152 -8.42 -2.53 5.44
C VAL A 152 -9.90 -2.50 5.72
N VAL A 153 -10.51 -3.69 5.83
CA VAL A 153 -11.91 -3.88 6.22
C VAL A 153 -11.93 -4.33 7.68
N GLN A 154 -12.66 -3.58 8.51
CA GLN A 154 -12.69 -3.84 9.95
C GLN A 154 -14.07 -3.66 10.57
#